data_7c14153ca043f5716dbe4e22d5991271
#
_entry.id   7c14153ca043f5716dbe4e22d5991271
#
_cell.length_a   1.000
_cell.length_b   1.000
_cell.length_c   1.000
_cell.angle_alpha   90.00
_cell.angle_beta   90.00
_cell.angle_gamma   90.00
#
_symmetry.space_group_name_H-M   'P 1'
#
loop_
_entity.id
_entity.type
_entity.pdbx_description
1 polymer ?
#
loop_
_entity_poly.entity_id
_entity_poly.type
_entity_poly.pdbx_seq_one_letter_code
_entity_poly.pdbx_strand_id
1 'polypeptide(L)'
;MKLKFDPNQQYQLDAIQAAVDVFAGQRKLDGTSFGGQETLAFDGQQLSLEAAVARGNILELSNEQLIKNTHAVQERNKLKKSDVTTDKITNKNVLAHGMNFSIEMETGTGKTYVYLRTIHELYEQYGWKKFIIVVPSVAIREGVLKNLEITREHFAELYHKPEMNYYVWDSKKTGQAREFATNDTLQVMVITIDSFAKAANIMNKQSDYGRPLDFIRATNPVVIVDEPQNMETDTRKAAIESLHPLCTLRYSATHKNPYNLLYRLTPVDAYDKHLVKKIEVHSVLSEDSYNDAYVNVLKLERKGKSRIIAHIEVDASDEYGLQRRVVKVSPGDDLAELTGRAV
;
A
#
# COMPACT_ATOMS: atom_id res chain seq x y z
N MET A 1 -27.42 14.34 1.79
CA MET A 1 -27.04 14.25 0.37
C MET A 1 -26.51 12.85 0.15
N LYS A 2 -27.16 12.03 -0.71
CA LYS A 2 -26.71 10.67 -1.00
C LYS A 2 -25.68 10.75 -2.12
N LEU A 3 -24.48 10.25 -1.90
CA LEU A 3 -23.46 10.16 -2.95
C LEU A 3 -23.91 9.10 -3.97
N LYS A 4 -23.85 9.45 -5.26
CA LYS A 4 -24.08 8.50 -6.33
C LYS A 4 -22.72 8.06 -6.86
N PHE A 5 -22.48 6.75 -6.85
CA PHE A 5 -21.30 6.15 -7.45
C PHE A 5 -21.64 5.65 -8.85
N ASP A 6 -20.75 5.90 -9.80
CA ASP A 6 -20.85 5.30 -11.13
C ASP A 6 -20.08 3.97 -11.15
N PRO A 7 -20.77 2.82 -11.26
CA PRO A 7 -20.10 1.53 -11.26
C PRO A 7 -19.38 1.20 -12.58
N ASN A 8 -19.55 2.03 -13.62
CA ASN A 8 -19.10 1.73 -14.98
C ASN A 8 -17.86 2.55 -15.40
N GLN A 9 -17.12 3.11 -14.46
CA GLN A 9 -15.86 3.80 -14.75
C GLN A 9 -14.82 2.79 -15.26
N GLN A 10 -14.52 2.81 -16.57
CA GLN A 10 -13.73 1.78 -17.22
C GLN A 10 -12.35 1.60 -16.59
N TYR A 11 -11.65 2.69 -16.28
CA TYR A 11 -10.31 2.62 -15.64
C TYR A 11 -10.34 1.95 -14.24
N GLN A 12 -11.46 2.06 -13.50
CA GLN A 12 -11.65 1.37 -12.23
C GLN A 12 -11.93 -0.11 -12.46
N LEU A 13 -12.79 -0.42 -13.43
CA LEU A 13 -13.08 -1.79 -13.83
C LEU A 13 -11.81 -2.52 -14.30
N ASP A 14 -10.98 -1.86 -15.11
CA ASP A 14 -9.71 -2.42 -15.57
C ASP A 14 -8.76 -2.73 -14.40
N ALA A 15 -8.68 -1.85 -13.41
CA ALA A 15 -7.86 -2.05 -12.21
C ALA A 15 -8.39 -3.21 -11.35
N ILE A 16 -9.70 -3.30 -11.15
CA ILE A 16 -10.36 -4.38 -10.41
C ILE A 16 -10.13 -5.70 -11.12
N GLN A 17 -10.42 -5.75 -12.43
CA GLN A 17 -10.26 -6.95 -13.23
C GLN A 17 -8.82 -7.43 -13.28
N ALA A 18 -7.84 -6.50 -13.28
CA ALA A 18 -6.42 -6.86 -13.21
C ALA A 18 -6.08 -7.62 -11.93
N ALA A 19 -6.63 -7.23 -10.79
CA ALA A 19 -6.41 -7.93 -9.52
C ALA A 19 -7.14 -9.28 -9.45
N VAL A 20 -8.33 -9.35 -10.01
CA VAL A 20 -9.17 -10.56 -9.98
C VAL A 20 -8.63 -11.63 -10.93
N ASP A 21 -8.25 -11.27 -12.16
CA ASP A 21 -7.82 -12.20 -13.20
C ASP A 21 -6.51 -12.94 -12.89
N VAL A 22 -5.71 -12.48 -11.93
CA VAL A 22 -4.57 -13.25 -11.42
C VAL A 22 -5.01 -14.62 -10.95
N PHE A 23 -6.24 -14.73 -10.44
CA PHE A 23 -6.81 -15.96 -9.89
C PHE A 23 -7.79 -16.65 -10.85
N ALA A 24 -7.74 -16.32 -12.15
CA ALA A 24 -8.59 -16.96 -13.15
C ALA A 24 -8.38 -18.49 -13.16
N GLY A 25 -9.48 -19.23 -13.11
CA GLY A 25 -9.47 -20.68 -12.96
C GLY A 25 -9.59 -21.19 -11.52
N GLN A 26 -9.52 -20.30 -10.52
CA GLN A 26 -9.89 -20.63 -9.15
C GLN A 26 -11.39 -20.93 -9.07
N ARG A 27 -11.74 -22.07 -8.48
CA ARG A 27 -13.15 -22.44 -8.27
C ARG A 27 -13.76 -21.60 -7.16
N LYS A 28 -15.03 -21.23 -7.32
CA LYS A 28 -15.81 -20.68 -6.22
C LYS A 28 -16.06 -21.77 -5.18
N LEU A 29 -15.57 -21.53 -3.98
CA LEU A 29 -15.76 -22.45 -2.86
C LEU A 29 -17.04 -22.06 -2.11
N ASP A 30 -18.08 -22.85 -2.24
CA ASP A 30 -19.27 -22.71 -1.41
C ASP A 30 -18.94 -23.10 0.03
N GLY A 31 -19.30 -22.25 0.99
CA GLY A 31 -18.88 -22.17 2.39
C GLY A 31 -18.83 -23.41 3.29
N THR A 32 -18.73 -24.62 2.73
CA THR A 32 -18.63 -25.88 3.46
C THR A 32 -17.21 -26.45 3.55
N SER A 33 -16.24 -25.84 2.86
CA SER A 33 -14.87 -26.32 2.93
C SER A 33 -14.22 -25.85 4.24
N PHE A 34 -14.07 -26.76 5.18
CA PHE A 34 -13.25 -26.57 6.36
C PHE A 34 -11.78 -26.48 5.93
N GLY A 35 -11.26 -25.27 5.75
CA GLY A 35 -9.84 -25.03 5.44
C GLY A 35 -8.87 -25.36 6.57
N GLY A 36 -9.33 -26.10 7.59
CA GLY A 36 -8.62 -26.30 8.82
C GLY A 36 -7.72 -27.54 8.94
N GLN A 37 -7.70 -28.46 7.98
CA GLN A 37 -6.97 -29.71 8.21
C GLN A 37 -5.53 -29.74 7.71
N GLU A 38 -5.14 -28.93 6.74
CA GLU A 38 -3.73 -28.91 6.25
C GLU A 38 -2.88 -27.75 6.78
N THR A 39 -3.49 -26.74 7.40
CA THR A 39 -2.79 -25.55 7.89
C THR A 39 -2.30 -25.66 9.35
N LEU A 40 -2.42 -26.83 9.97
CA LEU A 40 -2.07 -27.04 11.39
C LEU A 40 -0.55 -27.11 11.66
N ALA A 41 0.28 -27.09 10.64
CA ALA A 41 1.73 -27.13 10.79
C ALA A 41 2.40 -25.97 10.05
N PHE A 42 2.32 -24.78 10.63
CA PHE A 42 3.14 -23.66 10.18
C PHE A 42 4.31 -23.48 11.14
N ASP A 43 5.52 -23.59 10.59
CA ASP A 43 6.79 -23.22 11.25
C ASP A 43 7.06 -23.95 12.59
N GLY A 44 6.59 -25.21 12.72
CA GLY A 44 6.82 -26.01 13.93
C GLY A 44 6.08 -25.53 15.19
N GLN A 45 5.26 -24.49 15.09
CA GLN A 45 4.38 -24.05 16.19
C GLN A 45 2.99 -24.68 16.00
N GLN A 46 2.59 -25.46 16.99
CA GLN A 46 1.25 -26.02 17.10
C GLN A 46 0.25 -24.87 17.24
N LEU A 47 -0.61 -24.67 16.22
CA LEU A 47 -1.74 -23.76 16.34
C LEU A 47 -2.62 -24.21 17.52
N SER A 48 -3.15 -23.27 18.30
CA SER A 48 -4.08 -23.62 19.38
C SER A 48 -5.28 -24.34 18.81
N LEU A 49 -5.87 -25.26 19.59
CA LEU A 49 -7.05 -26.01 19.19
C LEU A 49 -8.21 -25.07 18.76
N GLU A 50 -8.23 -23.87 19.30
CA GLU A 50 -9.20 -22.81 18.99
C GLU A 50 -9.02 -22.19 17.60
N ALA A 51 -7.77 -22.12 17.09
CA ALA A 51 -7.52 -21.69 15.71
C ALA A 51 -7.90 -22.78 14.69
N ALA A 52 -8.02 -24.04 15.12
CA ALA A 52 -8.42 -25.15 14.25
C ALA A 52 -9.90 -25.06 13.76
N VAL A 53 -10.73 -24.22 14.36
CA VAL A 53 -12.11 -23.93 13.91
C VAL A 53 -12.19 -22.74 12.94
N ALA A 54 -11.08 -22.14 12.58
CA ALA A 54 -11.04 -21.01 11.68
C ALA A 54 -11.50 -21.41 10.26
N ARG A 55 -12.26 -20.54 9.63
CA ARG A 55 -12.68 -20.63 8.23
C ARG A 55 -11.83 -19.69 7.41
N GLY A 56 -10.98 -20.25 6.56
CA GLY A 56 -9.99 -19.49 5.78
C GLY A 56 -10.32 -19.45 4.29
N ASN A 57 -9.63 -18.54 3.59
CA ASN A 57 -9.61 -18.56 2.14
C ASN A 57 -8.72 -19.70 1.65
N ILE A 58 -9.06 -20.30 0.52
CA ILE A 58 -8.31 -21.40 -0.07
C ILE A 58 -7.94 -21.03 -1.50
N LEU A 59 -6.68 -21.26 -1.86
CA LEU A 59 -6.16 -21.13 -3.21
C LEU A 59 -5.77 -22.51 -3.75
N GLU A 60 -6.42 -22.92 -4.82
CA GLU A 60 -6.20 -24.25 -5.43
C GLU A 60 -5.32 -24.16 -6.71
N LEU A 61 -5.02 -22.96 -7.19
CA LEU A 61 -4.22 -22.77 -8.39
C LEU A 61 -2.76 -23.16 -8.15
N SER A 62 -2.15 -23.79 -9.16
CA SER A 62 -0.71 -24.03 -9.14
C SER A 62 0.09 -22.76 -9.38
N ASN A 63 1.37 -22.76 -8.98
CA ASN A 63 2.29 -21.64 -9.23
C ASN A 63 2.40 -21.33 -10.73
N GLU A 64 2.42 -22.35 -11.59
CA GLU A 64 2.49 -22.20 -13.04
C GLU A 64 1.27 -21.46 -13.57
N GLN A 65 0.06 -21.79 -13.04
CA GLN A 65 -1.17 -21.11 -13.42
C GLN A 65 -1.16 -19.66 -12.96
N LEU A 66 -0.71 -19.38 -11.73
CA LEU A 66 -0.59 -18.02 -11.19
C LEU A 66 0.42 -17.18 -12.00
N ILE A 67 1.57 -17.73 -12.36
CA ILE A 67 2.56 -17.06 -13.23
C ILE A 67 1.92 -16.74 -14.58
N LYS A 68 1.28 -17.72 -15.21
CA LYS A 68 0.62 -17.56 -16.51
C LYS A 68 -0.44 -16.46 -16.47
N ASN A 69 -1.31 -16.49 -15.47
CA ASN A 69 -2.37 -15.49 -15.29
C ASN A 69 -1.77 -14.09 -15.06
N THR A 70 -0.78 -13.98 -14.17
CA THR A 70 -0.10 -12.70 -13.88
C THR A 70 0.51 -12.11 -15.16
N HIS A 71 1.22 -12.93 -15.95
CA HIS A 71 1.82 -12.49 -17.21
C HIS A 71 0.76 -12.09 -18.24
N ALA A 72 -0.37 -12.79 -18.32
CA ALA A 72 -1.47 -12.43 -19.21
C ALA A 72 -2.10 -11.08 -18.83
N VAL A 73 -2.31 -10.83 -17.53
CA VAL A 73 -2.79 -9.53 -17.04
C VAL A 73 -1.81 -8.41 -17.38
N GLN A 74 -0.50 -8.64 -17.14
CA GLN A 74 0.53 -7.66 -17.43
C GLN A 74 0.65 -7.36 -18.92
N GLU A 75 0.55 -8.36 -19.78
CA GLU A 75 0.57 -8.19 -21.24
C GLU A 75 -0.63 -7.39 -21.73
N ARG A 76 -1.84 -7.70 -21.25
CA ARG A 76 -3.07 -6.93 -21.52
C ARG A 76 -2.93 -5.46 -21.14
N ASN A 77 -2.29 -5.19 -20.01
CA ASN A 77 -2.09 -3.84 -19.47
C ASN A 77 -0.78 -3.18 -19.98
N LYS A 78 -0.09 -3.78 -20.96
CA LYS A 78 1.16 -3.28 -21.56
C LYS A 78 2.26 -3.04 -20.52
N LEU A 79 2.32 -3.89 -19.52
CA LEU A 79 3.32 -3.85 -18.45
C LEU A 79 4.43 -4.87 -18.70
N LYS A 80 5.61 -4.62 -18.11
CA LYS A 80 6.69 -5.60 -18.07
C LYS A 80 6.23 -6.85 -17.30
N LYS A 81 6.46 -8.04 -17.85
CA LYS A 81 6.20 -9.30 -17.17
C LYS A 81 7.08 -9.42 -15.92
N SER A 82 6.48 -9.92 -14.86
CA SER A 82 7.17 -10.19 -13.60
C SER A 82 8.24 -11.24 -13.77
N ASP A 83 9.35 -11.05 -13.07
CA ASP A 83 10.42 -12.02 -13.04
C ASP A 83 9.97 -13.29 -12.29
N VAL A 84 10.45 -14.45 -12.73
CA VAL A 84 10.20 -15.76 -12.14
C VAL A 84 11.49 -16.27 -11.53
N THR A 85 11.39 -16.87 -10.35
CA THR A 85 12.51 -17.51 -9.67
C THR A 85 12.14 -18.92 -9.24
N THR A 86 13.14 -19.73 -8.92
CA THR A 86 12.90 -21.09 -8.39
C THR A 86 12.92 -21.04 -6.88
N ASP A 87 11.84 -21.48 -6.27
CA ASP A 87 11.76 -21.63 -4.82
C ASP A 87 12.74 -22.73 -4.35
N LYS A 88 13.58 -22.41 -3.38
CA LYS A 88 14.67 -23.29 -2.92
C LYS A 88 14.20 -24.53 -2.15
N ILE A 89 12.99 -24.46 -1.59
CA ILE A 89 12.43 -25.54 -0.75
C ILE A 89 11.63 -26.50 -1.63
N THR A 90 10.73 -25.96 -2.45
CA THR A 90 9.83 -26.77 -3.28
C THR A 90 10.40 -27.11 -4.65
N ASN A 91 11.51 -26.47 -5.05
CA ASN A 91 12.12 -26.56 -6.39
C ASN A 91 11.13 -26.25 -7.53
N LYS A 92 10.11 -25.42 -7.26
CA LYS A 92 9.10 -24.98 -8.24
C LYS A 92 9.33 -23.53 -8.62
N ASN A 93 8.92 -23.19 -9.84
CA ASN A 93 8.91 -21.81 -10.29
C ASN A 93 7.84 -21.01 -9.56
N VAL A 94 8.22 -19.82 -9.09
CA VAL A 94 7.34 -18.86 -8.39
C VAL A 94 7.63 -17.45 -8.91
N LEU A 95 6.66 -16.55 -8.75
CA LEU A 95 6.91 -15.13 -8.99
C LEU A 95 7.98 -14.61 -8.02
N ALA A 96 8.91 -13.78 -8.51
CA ALA A 96 10.05 -13.29 -7.73
C ALA A 96 9.63 -12.53 -6.44
N HIS A 97 8.47 -11.89 -6.45
CA HIS A 97 7.89 -11.20 -5.29
C HIS A 97 6.77 -11.99 -4.61
N GLY A 98 6.70 -13.32 -4.86
CA GLY A 98 5.65 -14.18 -4.33
C GLY A 98 4.25 -13.68 -4.68
N MET A 99 3.33 -13.85 -3.76
CA MET A 99 1.92 -13.47 -3.91
C MET A 99 1.64 -11.99 -3.56
N ASN A 100 2.59 -11.09 -3.86
CA ASN A 100 2.42 -9.65 -3.71
C ASN A 100 2.18 -9.00 -5.07
N PHE A 101 1.11 -8.22 -5.18
CA PHE A 101 0.68 -7.57 -6.42
C PHE A 101 0.46 -6.08 -6.21
N SER A 102 0.93 -5.26 -7.13
CA SER A 102 0.82 -3.80 -7.08
C SER A 102 -0.19 -3.29 -8.10
N ILE A 103 -1.01 -2.35 -7.67
CA ILE A 103 -1.96 -1.60 -8.48
C ILE A 103 -1.65 -0.11 -8.29
N GLU A 104 -1.22 0.56 -9.35
CA GLU A 104 -0.94 2.00 -9.34
C GLU A 104 -2.11 2.77 -9.92
N MET A 105 -2.62 3.70 -9.13
CA MET A 105 -3.68 4.61 -9.54
C MET A 105 -3.42 6.00 -8.98
N GLU A 106 -3.52 7.02 -9.80
CA GLU A 106 -3.31 8.41 -9.41
C GLU A 106 -4.20 8.82 -8.22
N THR A 107 -3.71 9.75 -7.43
CA THR A 107 -4.46 10.30 -6.30
C THR A 107 -5.78 10.94 -6.78
N GLY A 108 -6.87 10.69 -6.04
CA GLY A 108 -8.18 11.21 -6.39
C GLY A 108 -8.96 10.41 -7.44
N THR A 109 -8.39 9.32 -8.01
CA THR A 109 -9.07 8.46 -9.00
C THR A 109 -9.94 7.36 -8.38
N GLY A 110 -10.05 7.32 -7.05
CA GLY A 110 -10.93 6.38 -6.35
C GLY A 110 -10.30 5.05 -5.97
N LYS A 111 -8.99 5.02 -5.63
CA LYS A 111 -8.29 3.81 -5.13
C LYS A 111 -9.09 3.04 -4.08
N THR A 112 -9.62 3.75 -3.09
CA THR A 112 -10.41 3.13 -2.00
C THR A 112 -11.65 2.41 -2.55
N TYR A 113 -12.40 3.04 -3.46
CA TYR A 113 -13.52 2.40 -4.12
C TYR A 113 -13.09 1.14 -4.89
N VAL A 114 -11.97 1.21 -5.61
CA VAL A 114 -11.44 0.09 -6.40
C VAL A 114 -11.12 -1.09 -5.51
N TYR A 115 -10.35 -0.92 -4.43
CA TYR A 115 -10.02 -2.08 -3.60
C TYR A 115 -11.22 -2.60 -2.78
N LEU A 116 -12.15 -1.74 -2.36
CA LEU A 116 -13.38 -2.21 -1.72
C LEU A 116 -14.24 -3.03 -2.71
N ARG A 117 -14.33 -2.59 -3.97
CA ARG A 117 -15.01 -3.35 -5.00
C ARG A 117 -14.27 -4.65 -5.35
N THR A 118 -12.94 -4.65 -5.36
CA THR A 118 -12.13 -5.87 -5.54
C THR A 118 -12.45 -6.92 -4.47
N ILE A 119 -12.70 -6.53 -3.21
CA ILE A 119 -13.15 -7.44 -2.15
C ILE A 119 -14.44 -8.15 -2.56
N HIS A 120 -15.42 -7.40 -3.04
CA HIS A 120 -16.71 -7.96 -3.47
C HIS A 120 -16.56 -8.86 -4.71
N GLU A 121 -15.73 -8.49 -5.68
CA GLU A 121 -15.47 -9.32 -6.87
C GLU A 121 -14.79 -10.63 -6.50
N LEU A 122 -13.76 -10.60 -5.62
CA LEU A 122 -13.08 -11.81 -5.15
C LEU A 122 -14.03 -12.73 -4.34
N TYR A 123 -14.92 -12.14 -3.54
CA TYR A 123 -15.95 -12.87 -2.86
C TYR A 123 -16.95 -13.51 -3.83
N GLU A 124 -17.45 -12.74 -4.80
CA GLU A 124 -18.46 -13.22 -5.75
C GLU A 124 -17.90 -14.31 -6.67
N GLN A 125 -16.66 -14.15 -7.16
CA GLN A 125 -16.07 -15.07 -8.12
C GLN A 125 -15.44 -16.31 -7.48
N TYR A 126 -14.79 -16.16 -6.31
CA TYR A 126 -13.99 -17.22 -5.69
C TYR A 126 -14.48 -17.66 -4.33
N GLY A 127 -15.48 -17.00 -3.75
CA GLY A 127 -16.02 -17.33 -2.43
C GLY A 127 -15.10 -16.93 -1.28
N TRP A 128 -14.08 -16.11 -1.51
CA TRP A 128 -13.18 -15.67 -0.45
C TRP A 128 -13.85 -14.67 0.50
N LYS A 129 -13.74 -14.93 1.79
CA LYS A 129 -14.52 -14.25 2.84
C LYS A 129 -13.67 -13.47 3.84
N LYS A 130 -12.34 -13.62 3.83
CA LYS A 130 -11.45 -13.04 4.86
C LYS A 130 -10.52 -12.01 4.23
N PHE A 131 -10.73 -10.74 4.59
CA PHE A 131 -9.98 -9.61 4.06
C PHE A 131 -9.48 -8.72 5.18
N ILE A 132 -8.24 -8.23 5.04
CA ILE A 132 -7.63 -7.28 5.99
C ILE A 132 -7.13 -6.08 5.21
N ILE A 133 -7.57 -4.90 5.59
CA ILE A 133 -7.07 -3.63 5.04
C ILE A 133 -6.06 -3.06 6.01
N VAL A 134 -4.80 -3.03 5.60
CA VAL A 134 -3.68 -2.46 6.37
C VAL A 134 -3.43 -1.04 5.89
N VAL A 135 -3.47 -0.11 6.83
CA VAL A 135 -3.28 1.32 6.57
C VAL A 135 -2.10 1.89 7.39
N PRO A 136 -1.42 2.94 6.89
CA PRO A 136 -0.26 3.49 7.59
C PRO A 136 -0.60 4.33 8.83
N SER A 137 -1.81 4.88 8.92
CA SER A 137 -2.17 5.79 10.01
C SER A 137 -3.65 5.73 10.39
N VAL A 138 -3.96 6.26 11.58
CA VAL A 138 -5.34 6.39 12.07
C VAL A 138 -6.19 7.28 11.16
N ALA A 139 -5.62 8.36 10.62
CA ALA A 139 -6.35 9.27 9.73
C ALA A 139 -6.81 8.55 8.45
N ILE A 140 -5.94 7.75 7.82
CA ILE A 140 -6.31 6.95 6.64
C ILE A 140 -7.32 5.87 7.02
N ARG A 141 -7.18 5.24 8.20
CA ARG A 141 -8.15 4.26 8.72
C ARG A 141 -9.56 4.84 8.78
N GLU A 142 -9.72 6.02 9.37
CA GLU A 142 -11.03 6.70 9.46
C GLU A 142 -11.60 7.01 8.06
N GLY A 143 -10.73 7.39 7.12
CA GLY A 143 -11.11 7.58 5.72
C GLY A 143 -11.64 6.29 5.07
N VAL A 144 -10.97 5.15 5.32
CA VAL A 144 -11.42 3.82 4.82
C VAL A 144 -12.76 3.43 5.43
N LEU A 145 -12.93 3.61 6.75
CA LEU A 145 -14.20 3.31 7.42
C LEU A 145 -15.34 4.16 6.87
N LYS A 146 -15.08 5.45 6.64
CA LYS A 146 -16.08 6.31 6.03
C LYS A 146 -16.45 5.86 4.62
N ASN A 147 -15.47 5.40 3.82
CA ASN A 147 -15.74 4.84 2.51
C ASN A 147 -16.55 3.54 2.59
N LEU A 148 -16.25 2.62 3.52
CA LEU A 148 -17.04 1.41 3.76
C LEU A 148 -18.50 1.75 4.09
N GLU A 149 -18.71 2.77 4.93
CA GLU A 149 -20.06 3.23 5.30
C GLU A 149 -20.82 3.78 4.10
N ILE A 150 -20.24 4.74 3.37
CA ILE A 150 -20.93 5.44 2.27
C ILE A 150 -21.12 4.58 1.03
N THR A 151 -20.27 3.58 0.80
CA THR A 151 -20.39 2.65 -0.33
C THR A 151 -21.23 1.41 -0.02
N ARG A 152 -21.63 1.20 1.24
CA ARG A 152 -22.33 0.00 1.70
C ARG A 152 -23.60 -0.31 0.90
N GLU A 153 -24.47 0.69 0.75
CA GLU A 153 -25.72 0.51 -0.02
C GLU A 153 -25.45 0.27 -1.49
N HIS A 154 -24.49 1.01 -2.06
CA HIS A 154 -24.10 0.86 -3.46
C HIS A 154 -23.59 -0.56 -3.77
N PHE A 155 -22.68 -1.10 -2.96
CA PHE A 155 -22.19 -2.46 -3.15
C PHE A 155 -23.24 -3.51 -2.81
N ALA A 156 -24.11 -3.26 -1.83
CA ALA A 156 -25.23 -4.17 -1.54
C ALA A 156 -26.17 -4.30 -2.75
N GLU A 157 -26.45 -3.23 -3.45
CA GLU A 157 -27.28 -3.27 -4.68
C GLU A 157 -26.53 -3.97 -5.83
N LEU A 158 -25.23 -3.70 -5.99
CA LEU A 158 -24.40 -4.24 -7.08
C LEU A 158 -24.16 -5.75 -6.95
N TYR A 159 -24.01 -6.27 -5.72
CA TYR A 159 -23.64 -7.66 -5.41
C TYR A 159 -24.73 -8.44 -4.67
N HIS A 160 -26.00 -8.10 -4.88
CA HIS A 160 -27.16 -8.84 -4.35
C HIS A 160 -27.16 -8.98 -2.81
N LYS A 161 -26.69 -7.92 -2.11
CA LYS A 161 -26.70 -7.79 -0.64
C LYS A 161 -25.96 -8.93 0.10
N PRO A 162 -24.67 -9.15 -0.18
CA PRO A 162 -23.91 -10.11 0.60
C PRO A 162 -23.91 -9.72 2.07
N GLU A 163 -24.01 -10.70 2.95
CA GLU A 163 -23.84 -10.45 4.38
C GLU A 163 -22.36 -10.14 4.65
N MET A 164 -22.07 -8.88 4.95
CA MET A 164 -20.71 -8.38 5.19
C MET A 164 -20.61 -7.69 6.54
N ASN A 165 -19.63 -8.11 7.34
CA ASN A 165 -19.23 -7.45 8.57
C ASN A 165 -17.89 -6.77 8.39
N TYR A 166 -17.76 -5.51 8.84
CA TYR A 166 -16.49 -4.82 8.89
C TYR A 166 -16.28 -4.17 10.25
N TYR A 167 -15.05 -4.15 10.70
CA TYR A 167 -14.67 -3.58 11.99
C TYR A 167 -13.20 -3.19 12.02
N VAL A 168 -12.89 -2.37 13.00
CA VAL A 168 -11.52 -1.94 13.29
C VAL A 168 -10.93 -2.87 14.33
N TRP A 169 -9.69 -3.30 14.11
CA TRP A 169 -8.95 -3.98 15.15
C TRP A 169 -8.80 -3.07 16.39
N ASP A 170 -9.24 -3.56 17.52
CA ASP A 170 -9.10 -2.92 18.82
C ASP A 170 -8.41 -3.86 19.81
N SER A 171 -7.23 -3.44 20.29
CA SER A 171 -6.45 -4.22 21.27
C SER A 171 -7.19 -4.48 22.60
N LYS A 172 -8.23 -3.73 22.90
CA LYS A 172 -9.12 -3.95 24.06
C LYS A 172 -10.18 -5.01 23.81
N LYS A 173 -10.38 -5.42 22.54
CA LYS A 173 -11.40 -6.38 22.10
C LYS A 173 -10.76 -7.56 21.39
N THR A 174 -9.85 -8.27 22.05
CA THR A 174 -9.08 -9.38 21.46
C THR A 174 -9.93 -10.50 20.86
N GLY A 175 -11.17 -10.69 21.36
CA GLY A 175 -12.13 -11.62 20.79
C GLY A 175 -12.53 -11.36 19.36
N GLN A 176 -12.33 -10.14 18.84
CA GLN A 176 -12.60 -9.81 17.44
C GLN A 176 -11.79 -10.67 16.46
N ALA A 177 -10.54 -11.05 16.80
CA ALA A 177 -9.75 -11.92 15.94
C ALA A 177 -10.35 -13.32 15.83
N ARG A 178 -10.91 -13.86 16.91
CA ARG A 178 -11.66 -15.13 16.91
C ARG A 178 -12.94 -15.02 16.12
N GLU A 179 -13.73 -13.97 16.31
CA GLU A 179 -14.95 -13.70 15.55
C GLU A 179 -14.64 -13.59 14.05
N PHE A 180 -13.61 -12.86 13.68
CA PHE A 180 -13.11 -12.78 12.30
C PHE A 180 -12.79 -14.16 11.74
N ALA A 181 -12.14 -15.02 12.50
CA ALA A 181 -11.71 -16.34 12.05
C ALA A 181 -12.89 -17.32 11.90
N THR A 182 -13.83 -17.31 12.83
CA THR A 182 -14.89 -18.35 12.90
C THR A 182 -16.16 -18.01 12.13
N ASN A 183 -16.43 -16.71 11.89
CA ASN A 183 -17.63 -16.29 11.17
C ASN A 183 -17.56 -16.69 9.68
N ASP A 184 -18.67 -17.18 9.13
CA ASP A 184 -18.74 -17.67 7.74
C ASP A 184 -19.23 -16.62 6.73
N THR A 185 -19.49 -15.41 7.15
CA THR A 185 -19.86 -14.30 6.25
C THR A 185 -18.62 -13.55 5.74
N LEU A 186 -18.79 -12.66 4.77
CA LEU A 186 -17.74 -11.78 4.31
C LEU A 186 -17.24 -10.88 5.45
N GLN A 187 -15.97 -11.01 5.82
CA GLN A 187 -15.34 -10.32 6.94
C GLN A 187 -14.25 -9.38 6.45
N VAL A 188 -14.32 -8.12 6.81
CA VAL A 188 -13.31 -7.10 6.50
C VAL A 188 -12.79 -6.48 7.79
N MET A 189 -11.51 -6.66 8.09
CA MET A 189 -10.84 -6.03 9.23
C MET A 189 -10.00 -4.86 8.74
N VAL A 190 -10.16 -3.68 9.34
CA VAL A 190 -9.30 -2.51 9.08
C VAL A 190 -8.32 -2.34 10.24
N ILE A 191 -7.02 -2.31 9.93
CA ILE A 191 -5.97 -2.28 10.94
C ILE A 191 -4.85 -1.31 10.53
N THR A 192 -4.29 -0.57 11.50
CA THR A 192 -3.07 0.20 11.26
C THR A 192 -1.83 -0.68 11.40
N ILE A 193 -0.81 -0.47 10.58
CA ILE A 193 0.43 -1.23 10.62
C ILE A 193 1.07 -1.24 12.03
N ASP A 194 1.01 -0.12 12.74
CA ASP A 194 1.60 0.01 14.07
C ASP A 194 0.87 -0.81 15.14
N SER A 195 -0.34 -1.31 14.87
CA SER A 195 -1.12 -2.14 15.81
C SER A 195 -0.57 -3.57 15.96
N PHE A 196 0.28 -4.04 15.01
CA PHE A 196 0.81 -5.41 15.03
C PHE A 196 2.28 -5.54 14.61
N ALA A 197 2.93 -4.47 14.14
CA ALA A 197 4.30 -4.51 13.65
C ALA A 197 5.35 -4.82 14.72
N LYS A 198 5.05 -4.61 15.99
CA LYS A 198 5.98 -4.84 17.10
C LYS A 198 5.58 -6.07 17.91
N ALA A 199 6.55 -6.87 18.34
CA ALA A 199 6.30 -8.04 19.19
C ALA A 199 5.53 -7.69 20.49
N ALA A 200 5.68 -6.46 20.98
CA ALA A 200 4.97 -5.96 22.17
C ALA A 200 3.47 -5.68 21.95
N ASN A 201 3.00 -5.64 20.70
CA ASN A 201 1.59 -5.39 20.41
C ASN A 201 0.71 -6.54 20.95
N ILE A 202 -0.50 -6.19 21.39
CA ILE A 202 -1.47 -7.15 21.95
C ILE A 202 -1.82 -8.26 20.95
N MET A 203 -1.87 -7.97 19.65
CA MET A 203 -2.11 -8.97 18.63
C MET A 203 -1.11 -10.13 18.64
N ASN A 204 0.14 -9.85 19.08
CA ASN A 204 1.25 -10.82 19.13
C ASN A 204 1.38 -11.51 20.50
N LYS A 205 0.57 -11.13 21.49
CA LYS A 205 0.64 -11.67 22.85
C LYS A 205 -0.39 -12.77 23.06
N GLN A 206 -0.02 -13.75 23.88
CA GLN A 206 -0.94 -14.75 24.34
C GLN A 206 -2.01 -14.11 25.24
N SER A 207 -3.27 -14.46 25.04
CA SER A 207 -4.41 -14.10 25.88
C SER A 207 -5.12 -15.36 26.38
N ASP A 208 -6.12 -15.20 27.25
CA ASP A 208 -6.94 -16.31 27.76
C ASP A 208 -7.66 -17.06 26.64
N TYR A 209 -7.86 -16.43 25.48
CA TYR A 209 -8.52 -16.98 24.29
C TYR A 209 -7.54 -17.39 23.19
N GLY A 210 -6.25 -17.52 23.47
CA GLY A 210 -5.22 -17.72 22.47
C GLY A 210 -4.58 -16.42 21.97
N ARG A 211 -3.59 -16.51 21.09
CA ARG A 211 -2.93 -15.36 20.48
C ARG A 211 -3.78 -14.84 19.31
N PRO A 212 -4.22 -13.58 19.31
CA PRO A 212 -5.07 -13.04 18.23
C PRO A 212 -4.50 -13.25 16.83
N LEU A 213 -3.18 -13.12 16.68
CA LEU A 213 -2.49 -13.32 15.39
C LEU A 213 -2.69 -14.74 14.83
N ASP A 214 -2.77 -15.78 15.70
CA ASP A 214 -2.93 -17.17 15.24
C ASP A 214 -4.31 -17.42 14.62
N PHE A 215 -5.36 -16.80 15.17
CA PHE A 215 -6.69 -16.83 14.55
C PHE A 215 -6.68 -16.19 13.15
N ILE A 216 -6.00 -15.03 13.01
CA ILE A 216 -5.89 -14.36 11.73
C ILE A 216 -5.13 -15.21 10.72
N ARG A 217 -3.97 -15.74 11.10
CA ARG A 217 -3.14 -16.61 10.25
C ARG A 217 -3.91 -17.81 9.72
N ALA A 218 -4.70 -18.44 10.57
CA ALA A 218 -5.49 -19.62 10.20
C ALA A 218 -6.56 -19.31 9.13
N THR A 219 -6.85 -18.04 8.86
CA THR A 219 -7.83 -17.65 7.82
C THR A 219 -7.23 -17.43 6.45
N ASN A 220 -5.92 -17.45 6.27
CA ASN A 220 -5.25 -17.10 5.02
C ASN A 220 -5.90 -15.84 4.37
N PRO A 221 -5.86 -14.67 5.03
CA PRO A 221 -6.62 -13.53 4.57
C PRO A 221 -6.05 -12.96 3.28
N VAL A 222 -6.90 -12.39 2.42
CA VAL A 222 -6.42 -11.45 1.40
C VAL A 222 -6.09 -10.14 2.08
N VAL A 223 -4.82 -9.71 2.00
CA VAL A 223 -4.37 -8.47 2.64
C VAL A 223 -4.30 -7.37 1.60
N ILE A 224 -5.02 -6.29 1.86
CA ILE A 224 -4.97 -5.05 1.08
C ILE A 224 -4.09 -4.06 1.82
N VAL A 225 -3.07 -3.53 1.16
CA VAL A 225 -2.17 -2.53 1.73
C VAL A 225 -2.43 -1.20 1.02
N ASP A 226 -2.98 -0.26 1.75
CA ASP A 226 -3.24 1.09 1.25
C ASP A 226 -2.04 1.99 1.54
N GLU A 227 -1.54 2.70 0.53
CA GLU A 227 -0.35 3.55 0.56
C GLU A 227 0.92 2.81 1.08
N PRO A 228 1.32 1.69 0.43
CA PRO A 228 2.42 0.82 0.84
C PRO A 228 3.77 1.51 0.97
N GLN A 229 4.02 2.62 0.26
CA GLN A 229 5.28 3.38 0.34
C GLN A 229 5.58 3.87 1.78
N ASN A 230 4.55 3.97 2.63
CA ASN A 230 4.70 4.30 4.04
C ASN A 230 5.03 3.08 4.91
N MET A 231 5.10 1.87 4.31
CA MET A 231 5.26 0.59 5.03
C MET A 231 6.40 -0.27 4.46
N GLU A 232 7.38 0.36 3.77
CA GLU A 232 8.47 -0.35 3.08
C GLU A 232 9.68 -0.72 3.98
N THR A 233 9.64 -0.47 5.29
CA THR A 233 10.69 -0.94 6.22
C THR A 233 10.60 -2.46 6.40
N ASP A 234 11.74 -3.12 6.60
CA ASP A 234 11.79 -4.59 6.75
C ASP A 234 10.90 -5.08 7.91
N THR A 235 10.85 -4.34 9.02
CA THR A 235 9.98 -4.66 10.16
C THR A 235 8.49 -4.64 9.76
N ARG A 236 8.06 -3.66 8.96
CA ARG A 236 6.67 -3.54 8.53
C ARG A 236 6.31 -4.57 7.46
N LYS A 237 7.24 -4.87 6.55
CA LYS A 237 7.08 -5.96 5.58
C LYS A 237 6.91 -7.30 6.28
N ALA A 238 7.82 -7.62 7.21
CA ALA A 238 7.74 -8.85 8.00
C ALA A 238 6.45 -8.92 8.84
N ALA A 239 5.95 -7.79 9.33
CA ALA A 239 4.67 -7.74 10.03
C ALA A 239 3.50 -8.11 9.10
N ILE A 240 3.45 -7.58 7.87
CA ILE A 240 2.42 -7.94 6.90
C ILE A 240 2.51 -9.42 6.54
N GLU A 241 3.71 -9.95 6.29
CA GLU A 241 3.95 -11.38 6.04
C GLU A 241 3.51 -12.25 7.22
N SER A 242 3.67 -11.73 8.46
CA SER A 242 3.23 -12.46 9.67
C SER A 242 1.74 -12.71 9.76
N LEU A 243 0.91 -12.00 9.00
CA LEU A 243 -0.53 -12.26 8.88
C LEU A 243 -0.85 -13.52 8.07
N HIS A 244 0.15 -14.12 7.41
CA HIS A 244 -0.01 -15.27 6.52
C HIS A 244 -1.00 -15.03 5.39
N PRO A 245 -0.80 -13.97 4.57
CA PRO A 245 -1.74 -13.64 3.53
C PRO A 245 -1.78 -14.71 2.44
N LEU A 246 -2.99 -15.04 1.96
CA LEU A 246 -3.20 -15.78 0.73
C LEU A 246 -2.54 -15.03 -0.45
N CYS A 247 -2.76 -13.73 -0.48
CA CYS A 247 -2.07 -12.78 -1.33
C CYS A 247 -2.12 -11.38 -0.71
N THR A 248 -1.24 -10.50 -1.19
CA THR A 248 -1.21 -9.09 -0.78
C THR A 248 -1.44 -8.20 -2.00
N LEU A 249 -2.49 -7.38 -1.97
CA LEU A 249 -2.82 -6.39 -3.00
C LEU A 249 -2.41 -5.01 -2.50
N ARG A 250 -1.49 -4.35 -3.19
CA ARG A 250 -0.84 -3.11 -2.77
C ARG A 250 -1.32 -1.96 -3.65
N TYR A 251 -2.06 -1.02 -3.08
CA TYR A 251 -2.65 0.11 -3.80
C TYR A 251 -1.93 1.41 -3.47
N SER A 252 -1.40 2.09 -4.49
CA SER A 252 -0.69 3.37 -4.34
C SER A 252 -0.85 4.24 -5.57
N ALA A 253 -0.61 5.55 -5.43
CA ALA A 253 -0.40 6.42 -6.57
C ALA A 253 1.00 6.21 -7.18
N THR A 254 1.99 5.93 -6.33
CA THR A 254 3.38 5.70 -6.74
C THR A 254 4.01 4.63 -5.86
N HIS A 255 4.51 3.56 -6.47
CA HIS A 255 5.33 2.57 -5.78
C HIS A 255 6.82 2.88 -6.03
N LYS A 256 7.62 2.90 -4.97
CA LYS A 256 9.09 2.93 -5.13
C LYS A 256 9.58 1.66 -5.80
N ASN A 257 9.06 0.51 -5.35
CA ASN A 257 9.37 -0.82 -5.87
C ASN A 257 8.05 -1.57 -6.06
N PRO A 258 7.46 -1.56 -7.26
CA PRO A 258 6.22 -2.29 -7.51
C PRO A 258 6.50 -3.81 -7.52
N TYR A 259 5.70 -4.57 -6.78
CA TYR A 259 5.74 -6.03 -6.79
C TYR A 259 4.71 -6.56 -7.76
N ASN A 260 5.11 -7.36 -8.75
CA ASN A 260 4.22 -7.96 -9.74
C ASN A 260 3.12 -6.97 -10.20
N LEU A 261 3.54 -5.84 -10.76
CA LEU A 261 2.63 -4.75 -11.14
C LEU A 261 1.56 -5.24 -12.12
N LEU A 262 0.28 -5.07 -11.76
CA LEU A 262 -0.86 -5.56 -12.54
C LEU A 262 -1.56 -4.46 -13.34
N TYR A 263 -1.59 -3.25 -12.80
CA TYR A 263 -2.29 -2.11 -13.42
C TYR A 263 -1.57 -0.81 -13.09
N ARG A 264 -1.58 0.11 -14.04
CA ARG A 264 -1.01 1.44 -13.87
C ARG A 264 -1.91 2.49 -14.53
N LEU A 265 -2.32 3.48 -13.74
CA LEU A 265 -2.94 4.71 -14.19
C LEU A 265 -2.03 5.87 -13.76
N THR A 266 -1.22 6.36 -14.71
CA THR A 266 -0.26 7.44 -14.44
C THR A 266 -0.96 8.79 -14.26
N PRO A 267 -0.27 9.82 -13.69
CA PRO A 267 -0.80 11.19 -13.66
C PRO A 267 -1.18 11.72 -15.05
N VAL A 268 -0.41 11.36 -16.08
CA VAL A 268 -0.70 11.74 -17.47
C VAL A 268 -1.95 11.07 -17.97
N ASP A 269 -2.06 9.73 -17.79
CA ASP A 269 -3.29 9.00 -18.19
C ASP A 269 -4.53 9.52 -17.47
N ALA A 270 -4.40 9.86 -16.18
CA ALA A 270 -5.50 10.40 -15.38
C ALA A 270 -5.92 11.79 -15.86
N TYR A 271 -4.96 12.62 -16.27
CA TYR A 271 -5.21 13.92 -16.85
C TYR A 271 -5.89 13.80 -18.23
N ASP A 272 -5.36 12.96 -19.11
CA ASP A 272 -5.91 12.75 -20.46
C ASP A 272 -7.33 12.19 -20.44
N LYS A 273 -7.65 11.41 -19.39
CA LYS A 273 -9.00 10.89 -19.13
C LYS A 273 -9.90 11.87 -18.36
N HIS A 274 -9.44 13.09 -18.10
CA HIS A 274 -10.16 14.13 -17.33
C HIS A 274 -10.58 13.70 -15.91
N LEU A 275 -9.82 12.81 -15.28
CA LEU A 275 -10.11 12.30 -13.94
C LEU A 275 -9.53 13.20 -12.83
N VAL A 276 -8.50 13.95 -13.14
CA VAL A 276 -7.82 14.87 -12.22
C VAL A 276 -7.69 16.26 -12.83
N LYS A 277 -7.59 17.29 -11.98
CA LYS A 277 -7.39 18.66 -12.41
C LYS A 277 -5.98 18.84 -12.96
N LYS A 278 -5.84 19.68 -13.98
CA LYS A 278 -4.54 20.13 -14.48
C LYS A 278 -3.83 20.95 -13.39
N ILE A 279 -2.58 20.61 -13.12
CA ILE A 279 -1.69 21.44 -12.31
C ILE A 279 -0.88 22.26 -13.30
N GLU A 280 -1.17 23.55 -13.41
CA GLU A 280 -0.33 24.50 -14.16
C GLU A 280 0.62 25.18 -13.17
N VAL A 281 1.91 24.97 -13.38
CA VAL A 281 2.94 25.69 -12.65
C VAL A 281 3.30 26.92 -13.48
N HIS A 282 2.81 28.07 -13.08
CA HIS A 282 3.27 29.34 -13.63
C HIS A 282 4.52 29.76 -12.84
N SER A 283 5.69 29.59 -13.43
CA SER A 283 6.89 30.28 -12.95
C SER A 283 6.87 31.69 -13.50
N VAL A 284 6.71 32.66 -12.64
CA VAL A 284 6.98 34.06 -13.01
C VAL A 284 8.48 34.25 -12.90
N LEU A 285 9.17 34.12 -14.00
CA LEU A 285 10.54 34.66 -14.13
C LEU A 285 10.35 36.15 -14.34
N SER A 286 10.64 36.96 -13.32
CA SER A 286 10.81 38.39 -13.54
C SER A 286 12.14 38.55 -14.30
N GLU A 287 12.08 38.90 -15.58
CA GLU A 287 13.25 39.21 -16.39
C GLU A 287 14.00 40.45 -15.87
N ASP A 288 13.45 41.17 -14.90
CA ASP A 288 13.95 42.46 -14.42
C ASP A 288 14.20 42.55 -12.91
N SER A 289 14.62 41.50 -12.23
CA SER A 289 15.17 41.70 -10.89
C SER A 289 16.67 41.81 -10.91
N TYR A 290 17.15 42.96 -11.36
CA TYR A 290 18.56 43.36 -11.19
C TYR A 290 18.99 43.51 -9.71
N ASN A 291 18.10 43.20 -8.76
CA ASN A 291 18.30 43.39 -7.32
C ASN A 291 18.22 42.14 -6.45
N ASP A 292 17.90 40.96 -7.00
CA ASP A 292 17.90 39.75 -6.18
C ASP A 292 19.33 39.25 -5.94
N ALA A 293 19.76 39.26 -4.70
CA ALA A 293 21.04 38.74 -4.31
C ALA A 293 21.11 37.22 -4.56
N TYR A 294 22.00 36.80 -5.44
CA TYR A 294 22.22 35.37 -5.68
C TYR A 294 23.04 34.75 -4.55
N VAL A 295 22.53 33.74 -3.89
CA VAL A 295 23.24 32.96 -2.86
C VAL A 295 23.01 31.49 -3.10
N ASN A 296 24.05 30.71 -3.35
CA ASN A 296 23.98 29.27 -3.53
C ASN A 296 24.99 28.56 -2.62
N VAL A 297 24.55 27.62 -1.81
CA VAL A 297 25.44 26.85 -0.92
C VAL A 297 26.02 25.66 -1.66
N LEU A 298 27.34 25.75 -1.94
CA LEU A 298 28.05 24.69 -2.66
C LEU A 298 28.49 23.53 -1.75
N LYS A 299 29.00 23.86 -0.54
CA LYS A 299 29.56 22.87 0.38
C LYS A 299 29.51 23.37 1.82
N LEU A 300 29.29 22.44 2.75
CA LEU A 300 29.46 22.66 4.18
C LEU A 300 30.66 21.85 4.69
N GLU A 301 31.58 22.52 5.38
CA GLU A 301 32.75 21.91 6.03
C GLU A 301 32.64 22.06 7.55
N ARG A 302 32.97 20.99 8.26
CA ARG A 302 33.09 21.03 9.72
C ARG A 302 34.56 21.08 10.12
N LYS A 303 34.95 22.15 10.80
CA LYS A 303 36.31 22.33 11.32
C LYS A 303 36.34 22.16 12.83
N GLY A 304 36.87 21.01 13.31
CA GLY A 304 36.84 20.66 14.73
C GLY A 304 35.45 20.27 15.28
N LYS A 305 35.24 20.42 16.59
CA LYS A 305 34.01 19.96 17.25
C LYS A 305 32.80 20.90 17.10
N SER A 306 33.00 22.20 16.77
CA SER A 306 31.91 23.19 16.85
C SER A 306 31.87 24.24 15.71
N ARG A 307 32.83 24.30 14.79
CA ARG A 307 32.86 25.34 13.77
C ARG A 307 32.38 24.78 12.42
N ILE A 308 31.31 25.37 11.87
CA ILE A 308 30.82 25.08 10.54
C ILE A 308 31.25 26.21 9.61
N ILE A 309 31.76 25.86 8.43
CA ILE A 309 32.11 26.78 7.37
C ILE A 309 31.29 26.38 6.15
N ALA A 310 30.56 27.34 5.58
CA ALA A 310 29.86 27.15 4.33
C ALA A 310 30.71 27.79 3.20
N HIS A 311 30.80 27.07 2.09
CA HIS A 311 31.27 27.62 0.82
C HIS A 311 30.03 28.00 0.03
N ILE A 312 29.82 29.28 -0.18
CA ILE A 312 28.66 29.81 -0.89
C ILE A 312 29.11 30.54 -2.15
N GLU A 313 28.38 30.38 -3.21
CA GLU A 313 28.53 31.14 -4.45
C GLU A 313 27.57 32.33 -4.38
N VAL A 314 28.11 33.53 -4.54
CA VAL A 314 27.36 34.78 -4.39
C VAL A 314 27.74 35.79 -5.49
N ASP A 315 26.82 36.65 -5.83
CA ASP A 315 27.13 37.83 -6.64
C ASP A 315 27.75 38.89 -5.75
N ALA A 316 28.99 39.26 -6.03
CA ALA A 316 29.73 40.27 -5.31
C ALA A 316 30.08 41.45 -6.23
N SER A 317 30.09 42.67 -5.70
CA SER A 317 30.44 43.88 -6.41
C SER A 317 31.87 44.29 -6.05
N ASP A 318 32.70 44.55 -7.05
CA ASP A 318 34.05 45.13 -6.92
C ASP A 318 34.25 46.29 -7.88
N GLU A 319 35.50 46.78 -7.98
CA GLU A 319 35.88 47.93 -8.85
C GLU A 319 35.61 47.66 -10.34
N TYR A 320 35.43 46.38 -10.74
CA TYR A 320 35.19 45.94 -12.12
C TYR A 320 33.73 45.55 -12.39
N GLY A 321 32.85 45.75 -11.38
CA GLY A 321 31.43 45.48 -11.51
C GLY A 321 30.96 44.21 -10.77
N LEU A 322 29.80 43.70 -11.16
CA LEU A 322 29.17 42.54 -10.55
C LEU A 322 29.78 41.24 -11.06
N GLN A 323 30.38 40.44 -10.17
CA GLN A 323 30.96 39.14 -10.51
C GLN A 323 30.50 38.06 -9.55
N ARG A 324 30.29 36.86 -10.09
CA ARG A 324 29.94 35.68 -9.29
C ARG A 324 31.20 35.03 -8.73
N ARG A 325 31.29 34.90 -7.40
CA ARG A 325 32.45 34.30 -6.74
C ARG A 325 32.04 33.41 -5.54
N VAL A 326 32.95 32.49 -5.20
CA VAL A 326 32.75 31.60 -4.04
C VAL A 326 33.43 32.24 -2.82
N VAL A 327 32.66 32.43 -1.75
CA VAL A 327 33.13 32.93 -0.45
C VAL A 327 32.96 31.88 0.64
N LYS A 328 33.83 31.93 1.66
CA LYS A 328 33.71 31.06 2.85
C LYS A 328 33.10 31.87 3.97
N VAL A 329 32.03 31.36 4.52
CA VAL A 329 31.28 32.00 5.60
C VAL A 329 31.11 31.10 6.80
N SER A 330 31.09 31.69 7.97
CA SER A 330 30.83 31.05 9.25
C SER A 330 29.52 31.61 9.85
N PRO A 331 28.86 30.91 10.79
CA PRO A 331 27.72 31.47 11.48
C PRO A 331 28.03 32.80 12.13
N GLY A 332 27.26 33.84 11.77
CA GLY A 332 27.44 35.20 12.25
C GLY A 332 28.23 36.15 11.34
N ASP A 333 28.77 35.65 10.22
CA ASP A 333 29.38 36.51 9.22
C ASP A 333 28.31 37.30 8.46
N ASP A 334 28.57 38.59 8.21
CA ASP A 334 27.69 39.45 7.42
C ASP A 334 28.05 39.32 5.93
N LEU A 335 27.08 38.85 5.13
CA LEU A 335 27.23 38.67 3.71
C LEU A 335 27.39 40.03 2.98
N ALA A 336 26.76 41.08 3.47
CA ALA A 336 26.86 42.40 2.86
C ALA A 336 28.29 42.97 2.95
N GLU A 337 28.96 42.77 4.08
CA GLU A 337 30.34 43.14 4.27
C GLU A 337 31.29 42.32 3.38
N LEU A 338 31.03 41.02 3.24
CA LEU A 338 31.86 40.07 2.46
C LEU A 338 31.67 40.22 0.95
N THR A 339 30.54 40.70 0.50
CA THR A 339 30.20 40.81 -0.93
C THR A 339 30.19 42.25 -1.45
N GLY A 340 30.26 43.24 -0.57
CA GLY A 340 30.13 44.65 -0.91
C GLY A 340 28.73 45.06 -1.38
N ARG A 341 27.72 44.28 -1.04
CA ARG A 341 26.34 44.46 -1.48
C ARG A 341 25.35 44.19 -0.34
N ALA A 342 24.34 45.05 -0.19
CA ALA A 342 23.22 44.73 0.71
C ALA A 342 22.44 43.50 0.17
N VAL A 343 22.36 42.47 0.97
CA VAL A 343 21.67 41.20 0.64
C VAL A 343 20.28 41.25 1.28
#